data_a66dd3f5766c5f8d55257b74e1d6d22d
#
_entry.id   a66dd3f5766c5f8d55257b74e1d6d22d
#
_cell.length_a   1.000
_cell.length_b   1.000
_cell.length_c   1.000
_cell.angle_alpha   90.00
_cell.angle_beta   90.00
_cell.angle_gamma   90.00
#
_symmetry.space_group_name_H-M   'P 1'
#
loop_
_entity.id
_entity.type
_entity.pdbx_description
1 polymer ?
#
loop_
_entity_poly.entity_id
_entity_poly.type
_entity_poly.pdbx_seq_one_letter_code
_entity_poly.pdbx_strand_id
1 'polypeptide(L)'
;MGVQIAKEASIKTNDVAGDGTTTAMVLAQSMIREGVKNVAAGGDPMAIKRGMDKAVNAAVDALKEISVPVNGKEDIARVASISAGNPEVGELISQAMEKVSKDGVITIEESKTSQTELNVVEGMQFDKGYVSPYMVTDTEKMEAVVDNPYILITDKKIGNIQEILPLLESLMPVSYTHLRAHETLSDL
;
A
#
# COMPACT_ATOMS: atom_id res chain seq x y z
N MET A 1 -19.63 -20.33 4.87
CA MET A 1 -19.54 -20.20 3.40
C MET A 1 -20.08 -18.84 2.92
N GLY A 2 -21.35 -18.46 3.12
CA GLY A 2 -21.90 -17.18 2.61
C GLY A 2 -21.17 -15.92 3.09
N VAL A 3 -20.77 -15.85 4.35
CA VAL A 3 -20.01 -14.73 4.91
C VAL A 3 -18.64 -14.57 4.23
N GLN A 4 -17.97 -15.66 3.88
CA GLN A 4 -16.69 -15.60 3.19
C GLN A 4 -16.82 -15.04 1.77
N ILE A 5 -17.88 -15.41 1.03
CA ILE A 5 -18.14 -14.85 -0.30
C ILE A 5 -18.42 -13.34 -0.22
N ALA A 6 -19.23 -12.94 0.76
CA ALA A 6 -19.50 -11.52 0.98
C ALA A 6 -18.23 -10.74 1.37
N LYS A 7 -17.36 -11.34 2.20
CA LYS A 7 -16.08 -10.73 2.62
C LYS A 7 -15.15 -10.43 1.43
N GLU A 8 -15.18 -11.22 0.36
CA GLU A 8 -14.35 -10.98 -0.83
C GLU A 8 -14.58 -9.60 -1.45
N ALA A 9 -15.83 -9.11 -1.44
CA ALA A 9 -16.14 -7.78 -1.96
C ALA A 9 -15.44 -6.68 -1.14
N SER A 10 -15.44 -6.81 0.20
CA SER A 10 -14.74 -5.86 1.08
C SER A 10 -13.24 -5.94 0.93
N ILE A 11 -12.66 -7.14 0.82
CA ILE A 11 -11.21 -7.33 0.64
C ILE A 11 -10.76 -6.66 -0.66
N LYS A 12 -11.42 -6.96 -1.78
CA LYS A 12 -11.09 -6.32 -3.07
C LYS A 12 -11.22 -4.81 -3.05
N THR A 13 -12.21 -4.28 -2.34
CA THR A 13 -12.37 -2.83 -2.18
C THR A 13 -11.22 -2.25 -1.37
N ASN A 14 -10.82 -2.90 -0.30
CA ASN A 14 -9.67 -2.49 0.51
C ASN A 14 -8.36 -2.52 -0.27
N ASP A 15 -8.12 -3.57 -1.05
CA ASP A 15 -6.89 -3.73 -1.85
C ASP A 15 -6.73 -2.66 -2.92
N VAL A 16 -7.86 -2.17 -3.48
CA VAL A 16 -7.84 -1.16 -4.55
C VAL A 16 -7.92 0.27 -4.04
N ALA A 17 -8.75 0.52 -3.04
CA ALA A 17 -9.07 1.88 -2.58
C ALA A 17 -8.61 2.19 -1.15
N GLY A 18 -8.28 1.18 -0.34
CA GLY A 18 -7.93 1.35 1.07
C GLY A 18 -9.10 1.78 1.98
N ASP A 19 -10.27 2.02 1.40
CA ASP A 19 -11.47 2.50 2.11
C ASP A 19 -12.74 1.97 1.43
N GLY A 20 -13.90 2.22 2.05
CA GLY A 20 -15.20 1.87 1.49
C GLY A 20 -15.63 0.42 1.68
N THR A 21 -14.98 -0.35 2.55
CA THR A 21 -15.29 -1.77 2.82
C THR A 21 -16.72 -1.98 3.32
N THR A 22 -17.18 -1.12 4.22
CA THR A 22 -18.56 -1.15 4.74
C THR A 22 -19.57 -0.78 3.66
N THR A 23 -19.29 0.23 2.85
CA THR A 23 -20.12 0.64 1.71
C THR A 23 -20.27 -0.50 0.71
N ALA A 24 -19.19 -1.20 0.38
CA ALA A 24 -19.23 -2.38 -0.49
C ALA A 24 -20.16 -3.47 0.06
N MET A 25 -20.12 -3.71 1.37
CA MET A 25 -21.00 -4.70 2.01
C MET A 25 -22.48 -4.29 1.97
N VAL A 26 -22.79 -3.02 2.21
CA VAL A 26 -24.18 -2.50 2.15
C VAL A 26 -24.72 -2.60 0.72
N LEU A 27 -23.91 -2.25 -0.28
CA LEU A 27 -24.29 -2.40 -1.68
C LEU A 27 -24.48 -3.87 -2.07
N ALA A 28 -23.57 -4.76 -1.67
CA ALA A 28 -23.68 -6.20 -1.90
C ALA A 28 -24.97 -6.76 -1.28
N GLN A 29 -25.27 -6.39 -0.03
CA GLN A 29 -26.51 -6.79 0.63
C GLN A 29 -27.76 -6.37 -0.16
N SER A 30 -27.80 -5.11 -0.61
CA SER A 30 -28.93 -4.57 -1.39
C SER A 30 -29.09 -5.30 -2.72
N MET A 31 -28.00 -5.53 -3.45
CA MET A 31 -28.02 -6.25 -4.73
C MET A 31 -28.46 -7.70 -4.55
N ILE A 32 -27.96 -8.40 -3.53
CA ILE A 32 -28.34 -9.77 -3.22
C ILE A 32 -29.84 -9.84 -2.88
N ARG A 33 -30.30 -8.94 -2.02
CA ARG A 33 -31.71 -8.92 -1.58
C ARG A 33 -32.68 -8.74 -2.74
N GLU A 34 -32.40 -7.81 -3.64
CA GLU A 34 -33.25 -7.57 -4.80
C GLU A 34 -33.07 -8.65 -5.88
N GLY A 35 -31.85 -9.15 -6.07
CA GLY A 35 -31.56 -10.26 -6.99
C GLY A 35 -32.30 -11.54 -6.61
N VAL A 36 -32.28 -11.93 -5.33
CA VAL A 36 -33.00 -13.11 -4.82
C VAL A 36 -34.50 -13.01 -5.05
N LYS A 37 -35.11 -11.85 -4.83
CA LYS A 37 -36.54 -11.63 -5.09
C LYS A 37 -36.88 -11.88 -6.57
N ASN A 38 -36.06 -11.36 -7.45
CA ASN A 38 -36.28 -11.50 -8.89
C ASN A 38 -36.10 -12.96 -9.36
N VAL A 39 -35.11 -13.66 -8.82
CA VAL A 39 -34.90 -15.09 -9.12
C VAL A 39 -36.07 -15.92 -8.58
N ALA A 40 -36.53 -15.65 -7.37
CA ALA A 40 -37.69 -16.33 -6.77
C ALA A 40 -38.98 -16.09 -7.56
N ALA A 41 -39.12 -14.94 -8.22
CA ALA A 41 -40.24 -14.63 -9.12
C ALA A 41 -40.10 -15.29 -10.51
N GLY A 42 -39.07 -16.12 -10.76
CA GLY A 42 -38.87 -16.85 -12.00
C GLY A 42 -37.96 -16.13 -13.00
N GLY A 43 -37.28 -15.08 -12.60
CA GLY A 43 -36.30 -14.37 -13.45
C GLY A 43 -35.07 -15.24 -13.75
N ASP A 44 -34.56 -15.16 -14.98
CA ASP A 44 -33.31 -15.83 -15.35
C ASP A 44 -32.10 -15.19 -14.65
N PRO A 45 -31.36 -15.95 -13.81
CA PRO A 45 -30.21 -15.42 -13.07
C PRO A 45 -29.13 -14.83 -13.97
N MET A 46 -28.93 -15.39 -15.16
CA MET A 46 -27.91 -14.89 -16.10
C MET A 46 -28.35 -13.59 -16.77
N ALA A 47 -29.65 -13.40 -17.00
CA ALA A 47 -30.18 -12.11 -17.47
C ALA A 47 -30.04 -11.03 -16.39
N ILE A 48 -30.33 -11.36 -15.14
CA ILE A 48 -30.15 -10.45 -14.00
C ILE A 48 -28.68 -10.04 -13.87
N LYS A 49 -27.74 -10.99 -13.94
CA LYS A 49 -26.30 -10.70 -13.92
C LYS A 49 -25.91 -9.72 -15.03
N ARG A 50 -26.31 -9.98 -16.25
CA ARG A 50 -26.02 -9.05 -17.39
C ARG A 50 -26.61 -7.66 -17.17
N GLY A 51 -27.77 -7.57 -16.55
CA GLY A 51 -28.41 -6.30 -16.16
C GLY A 51 -27.62 -5.57 -15.11
N MET A 52 -27.13 -6.27 -14.07
CA MET A 52 -26.28 -5.71 -13.02
C MET A 52 -24.95 -5.20 -13.60
N ASP A 53 -24.29 -5.94 -14.47
CA ASP A 53 -23.03 -5.53 -15.12
C ASP A 53 -23.23 -4.21 -15.92
N LYS A 54 -24.33 -4.08 -16.66
CA LYS A 54 -24.66 -2.84 -17.37
C LYS A 54 -24.93 -1.67 -16.41
N ALA A 55 -25.67 -1.92 -15.33
CA ALA A 55 -25.98 -0.90 -14.33
C ALA A 55 -24.70 -0.42 -13.61
N VAL A 56 -23.79 -1.33 -13.28
CA VAL A 56 -22.50 -0.98 -12.66
C VAL A 56 -21.67 -0.10 -13.60
N ASN A 57 -21.55 -0.48 -14.88
CA ASN A 57 -20.79 0.32 -15.85
C ASN A 57 -21.38 1.73 -15.98
N ALA A 58 -22.69 1.85 -16.12
CA ALA A 58 -23.36 3.16 -16.20
C ALA A 58 -23.17 4.00 -14.91
N ALA A 59 -23.23 3.37 -13.76
CA ALA A 59 -23.00 4.04 -12.49
C ALA A 59 -21.53 4.52 -12.35
N VAL A 60 -20.56 3.70 -12.77
CA VAL A 60 -19.14 4.07 -12.76
C VAL A 60 -18.87 5.25 -13.69
N ASP A 61 -19.46 5.24 -14.89
CA ASP A 61 -19.29 6.35 -15.84
C ASP A 61 -19.90 7.66 -15.29
N ALA A 62 -21.09 7.59 -14.72
CA ALA A 62 -21.72 8.74 -14.08
C ALA A 62 -20.91 9.26 -12.88
N LEU A 63 -20.31 8.35 -12.07
CA LEU A 63 -19.42 8.74 -10.96
C LEU A 63 -18.16 9.45 -11.47
N LYS A 64 -17.58 9.01 -12.57
CA LYS A 64 -16.42 9.69 -13.19
C LYS A 64 -16.76 11.10 -13.64
N GLU A 65 -17.97 11.31 -14.21
CA GLU A 65 -18.42 12.64 -14.65
C GLU A 65 -18.60 13.63 -13.50
N ILE A 66 -19.06 13.16 -12.34
CA ILE A 66 -19.29 14.02 -11.16
C ILE A 66 -18.07 14.10 -10.24
N SER A 67 -17.04 13.29 -10.47
CA SER A 67 -15.84 13.27 -9.63
C SER A 67 -15.06 14.58 -9.77
N VAL A 68 -14.60 15.09 -8.63
CA VAL A 68 -13.75 16.27 -8.57
C VAL A 68 -12.32 15.83 -8.26
N PRO A 69 -11.32 16.22 -9.06
CA PRO A 69 -9.93 15.90 -8.78
C PRO A 69 -9.46 16.57 -7.49
N VAL A 70 -8.69 15.83 -6.72
CA VAL A 70 -8.09 16.33 -5.47
C VAL A 70 -6.92 17.27 -5.82
N ASN A 71 -7.03 18.54 -5.42
CA ASN A 71 -6.04 19.55 -5.69
C ASN A 71 -5.62 20.26 -4.38
N GLY A 72 -4.37 20.03 -3.97
CA GLY A 72 -3.78 20.73 -2.86
C GLY A 72 -4.08 20.14 -1.47
N LYS A 73 -3.53 20.80 -0.47
CA LYS A 73 -3.49 20.37 0.92
C LYS A 73 -4.87 20.24 1.56
N GLU A 74 -5.76 21.19 1.30
CA GLU A 74 -7.11 21.21 1.91
C GLU A 74 -7.96 20.03 1.45
N ASP A 75 -7.89 19.67 0.17
CA ASP A 75 -8.66 18.55 -0.36
C ASP A 75 -8.12 17.23 0.16
N ILE A 76 -6.80 17.09 0.27
CA ILE A 76 -6.17 15.93 0.90
C ILE A 76 -6.62 15.79 2.36
N ALA A 77 -6.59 16.88 3.12
CA ALA A 77 -7.04 16.88 4.50
C ALA A 77 -8.53 16.48 4.63
N ARG A 78 -9.40 16.95 3.73
CA ARG A 78 -10.83 16.56 3.71
C ARG A 78 -11.01 15.06 3.45
N VAL A 79 -10.36 14.54 2.42
CA VAL A 79 -10.45 13.11 2.07
C VAL A 79 -9.94 12.24 3.21
N ALA A 80 -8.78 12.57 3.76
CA ALA A 80 -8.19 11.85 4.88
C ALA A 80 -9.04 11.94 6.16
N SER A 81 -9.64 13.10 6.44
CA SER A 81 -10.54 13.29 7.58
C SER A 81 -11.81 12.46 7.47
N ILE A 82 -12.37 12.34 6.26
CA ILE A 82 -13.56 11.52 6.01
C ILE A 82 -13.22 10.04 6.20
N SER A 83 -12.11 9.59 5.64
CA SER A 83 -11.66 8.20 5.74
C SER A 83 -11.32 7.79 7.17
N ALA A 84 -10.61 8.65 7.91
CA ALA A 84 -10.24 8.40 9.31
C ALA A 84 -11.40 8.65 10.30
N GLY A 85 -12.43 9.38 9.89
CA GLY A 85 -13.49 9.84 10.80
C GLY A 85 -13.01 10.85 11.84
N ASN A 86 -11.83 11.44 11.66
CA ASN A 86 -11.18 12.37 12.57
C ASN A 86 -10.45 13.48 11.81
N PRO A 87 -10.82 14.77 12.01
CA PRO A 87 -10.17 15.89 11.35
C PRO A 87 -8.70 16.09 11.71
N GLU A 88 -8.29 15.75 12.94
CA GLU A 88 -6.89 15.89 13.39
C GLU A 88 -5.98 14.92 12.62
N VAL A 89 -6.44 13.69 12.40
CA VAL A 89 -5.71 12.69 11.58
C VAL A 89 -5.63 13.16 10.14
N GLY A 90 -6.71 13.73 9.60
CA GLY A 90 -6.72 14.30 8.25
C GLY A 90 -5.69 15.39 8.05
N GLU A 91 -5.55 16.29 9.01
CA GLU A 91 -4.55 17.36 8.96
C GLU A 91 -3.11 16.79 9.04
N LEU A 92 -2.86 15.80 9.91
CA LEU A 92 -1.56 15.13 10.01
C LEU A 92 -1.16 14.44 8.70
N ILE A 93 -2.09 13.73 8.06
CA ILE A 93 -1.85 13.09 6.77
C ILE A 93 -1.57 14.13 5.69
N SER A 94 -2.31 15.22 5.67
CA SER A 94 -2.08 16.32 4.72
C SER A 94 -0.70 16.96 4.89
N GLN A 95 -0.25 17.15 6.13
CA GLN A 95 1.11 17.62 6.44
C GLN A 95 2.18 16.61 6.02
N ALA A 96 1.92 15.31 6.22
CA ALA A 96 2.81 14.25 5.77
C ALA A 96 2.97 14.27 4.24
N MET A 97 1.86 14.33 3.49
CA MET A 97 1.86 14.41 2.04
C MET A 97 2.61 15.63 1.49
N GLU A 98 2.54 16.76 2.18
CA GLU A 98 3.27 17.97 1.81
C GLU A 98 4.80 17.76 1.92
N LYS A 99 5.25 16.98 2.91
CA LYS A 99 6.67 16.71 3.15
C LYS A 99 7.25 15.63 2.22
N VAL A 100 6.48 14.56 1.93
CA VAL A 100 6.97 13.41 1.17
C VAL A 100 6.74 13.51 -0.33
N SER A 101 6.08 14.56 -0.83
CA SER A 101 5.68 14.73 -2.23
C SER A 101 4.71 13.66 -2.75
N LYS A 102 4.37 13.74 -4.05
CA LYS A 102 3.36 12.85 -4.67
C LYS A 102 3.76 11.37 -4.76
N ASP A 103 5.05 11.09 -4.75
CA ASP A 103 5.60 9.74 -4.89
C ASP A 103 6.02 9.14 -3.53
N GLY A 104 5.77 9.86 -2.44
CA GLY A 104 6.11 9.42 -1.10
C GLY A 104 5.13 8.38 -0.55
N VAL A 105 5.63 7.45 0.24
CA VAL A 105 4.85 6.42 0.93
C VAL A 105 4.58 6.89 2.35
N ILE A 106 3.31 6.83 2.77
CA ILE A 106 2.90 7.10 4.16
C ILE A 106 2.53 5.75 4.78
N THR A 107 3.23 5.39 5.84
CA THR A 107 2.92 4.23 6.68
C THR A 107 2.34 4.69 8.01
N ILE A 108 1.43 3.91 8.57
CA ILE A 108 0.83 4.17 9.88
C ILE A 108 1.25 3.02 10.79
N GLU A 109 1.93 3.36 11.87
CA GLU A 109 2.41 2.41 12.86
C GLU A 109 1.84 2.76 14.24
N GLU A 110 1.73 1.77 15.12
CA GLU A 110 1.29 1.97 16.49
C GLU A 110 2.39 2.67 17.29
N SER A 111 2.07 3.84 17.85
CA SER A 111 3.03 4.58 18.68
C SER A 111 3.28 3.87 20.00
N LYS A 112 4.52 3.91 20.48
CA LYS A 112 4.90 3.46 21.84
C LYS A 112 4.50 4.48 22.91
N THR A 113 4.16 5.70 22.49
CA THR A 113 3.71 6.80 23.36
C THR A 113 2.21 7.02 23.20
N SER A 114 1.60 7.80 24.11
CA SER A 114 0.18 8.16 24.01
C SER A 114 -0.09 9.31 23.03
N GLN A 115 0.95 9.84 22.40
CA GLN A 115 0.84 10.94 21.45
C GLN A 115 1.02 10.46 20.01
N THR A 116 0.29 11.07 19.09
CA THR A 116 0.47 10.86 17.66
C THR A 116 1.62 11.72 17.16
N GLU A 117 2.61 11.09 16.57
CA GLU A 117 3.81 11.75 16.05
C GLU A 117 3.93 11.56 14.54
N LEU A 118 4.42 12.56 13.85
CA LEU A 118 4.74 12.51 12.43
C LEU A 118 6.25 12.43 12.25
N ASN A 119 6.76 11.26 11.90
CA ASN A 119 8.16 11.05 11.59
C ASN A 119 8.36 11.04 10.07
N VAL A 120 9.28 11.86 9.58
CA VAL A 120 9.63 11.92 8.15
C VAL A 120 11.00 11.30 7.97
N VAL A 121 11.07 10.29 7.12
CA VAL A 121 12.32 9.61 6.76
C VAL A 121 12.64 9.96 5.31
N GLU A 122 13.82 10.51 5.07
CA GLU A 122 14.32 10.75 3.71
C GLU A 122 14.90 9.43 3.17
N GLY A 123 14.30 8.89 2.13
CA GLY A 123 14.70 7.61 1.55
C GLY A 123 13.54 6.63 1.40
N MET A 124 13.85 5.34 1.42
CA MET A 124 12.86 4.26 1.41
C MET A 124 12.98 3.41 2.67
N GLN A 125 11.84 3.10 3.28
CA GLN A 125 11.75 2.17 4.41
C GLN A 125 11.13 0.86 3.93
N PHE A 126 11.75 -0.26 4.30
CA PHE A 126 11.28 -1.60 3.98
C PHE A 126 10.99 -2.38 5.26
N ASP A 127 9.91 -3.15 5.28
CA ASP A 127 9.48 -3.95 6.43
C ASP A 127 10.31 -5.22 6.65
N LYS A 128 11.27 -5.50 5.75
CA LYS A 128 12.12 -6.70 5.85
C LYS A 128 13.37 -6.40 6.66
N GLY A 129 13.54 -7.18 7.73
CA GLY A 129 14.74 -7.14 8.56
C GLY A 129 15.94 -7.87 7.95
N TYR A 130 16.95 -8.10 8.78
CA TYR A 130 18.17 -8.79 8.37
C TYR A 130 17.93 -10.27 8.08
N VAL A 131 18.62 -10.80 7.08
CA VAL A 131 18.65 -12.24 6.82
C VAL A 131 19.37 -13.00 7.96
N SER A 132 20.31 -12.33 8.63
CA SER A 132 21.03 -12.89 9.77
C SER A 132 21.33 -11.80 10.82
N PRO A 133 21.22 -12.13 12.13
CA PRO A 133 21.60 -11.22 13.21
C PRO A 133 23.06 -10.75 13.16
N TYR A 134 23.93 -11.49 12.47
CA TYR A 134 25.33 -11.12 12.30
C TYR A 134 25.58 -9.97 11.31
N MET A 135 24.52 -9.47 10.66
CA MET A 135 24.63 -8.35 9.72
C MET A 135 24.57 -6.98 10.40
N VAL A 136 24.39 -6.94 11.71
CA VAL A 136 24.38 -5.68 12.48
C VAL A 136 25.81 -5.15 12.69
N THR A 137 25.97 -3.83 12.56
CA THR A 137 27.23 -3.14 12.88
C THR A 137 27.29 -2.69 14.33
N ASP A 138 26.13 -2.41 14.95
CA ASP A 138 25.97 -2.09 16.35
C ASP A 138 25.12 -3.19 17.04
N THR A 139 25.76 -4.00 17.85
CA THR A 139 25.14 -5.13 18.55
C THR A 139 24.28 -4.70 19.74
N GLU A 140 24.52 -3.51 20.32
CA GLU A 140 23.73 -3.00 21.45
C GLU A 140 22.37 -2.50 20.98
N LYS A 141 22.35 -1.80 19.85
CA LYS A 141 21.12 -1.27 19.24
C LYS A 141 20.48 -2.21 18.24
N MET A 142 21.19 -3.28 17.86
CA MET A 142 20.78 -4.20 16.79
C MET A 142 20.52 -3.47 15.46
N GLU A 143 21.42 -2.54 15.13
CA GLU A 143 21.34 -1.72 13.90
C GLU A 143 22.55 -1.96 13.02
N ALA A 144 22.35 -1.85 11.69
CA ALA A 144 23.41 -1.76 10.70
C ALA A 144 23.39 -0.37 10.06
N VAL A 145 24.30 0.47 10.48
CA VAL A 145 24.45 1.83 9.95
C VAL A 145 25.66 1.88 9.06
N VAL A 146 25.48 2.34 7.82
CA VAL A 146 26.55 2.45 6.84
C VAL A 146 26.50 3.85 6.22
N ASP A 147 27.57 4.62 6.42
CA ASP A 147 27.69 5.98 5.91
C ASP A 147 28.20 5.97 4.46
N ASN A 148 27.51 6.68 3.58
CA ASN A 148 27.85 6.81 2.14
C ASN A 148 28.11 5.45 1.44
N PRO A 149 27.20 4.49 1.52
CA PRO A 149 27.42 3.16 0.94
C PRO A 149 27.34 3.19 -0.59
N TYR A 150 28.15 2.35 -1.22
CA TYR A 150 27.92 1.97 -2.62
C TYR A 150 26.79 0.95 -2.66
N ILE A 151 25.78 1.20 -3.47
CA ILE A 151 24.61 0.32 -3.59
C ILE A 151 24.69 -0.42 -4.93
N LEU A 152 24.77 -1.75 -4.87
CA LEU A 152 24.64 -2.61 -6.05
C LEU A 152 23.19 -3.07 -6.20
N ILE A 153 22.55 -2.68 -7.30
CA ILE A 153 21.20 -3.12 -7.65
C ILE A 153 21.34 -4.15 -8.76
N THR A 154 20.76 -5.35 -8.55
CA THR A 154 20.80 -6.44 -9.53
C THR A 154 19.51 -7.26 -9.49
N ASP A 155 19.09 -7.72 -10.64
CA ASP A 155 17.99 -8.67 -10.86
C ASP A 155 18.45 -10.15 -10.82
N LYS A 156 19.79 -10.36 -10.70
CA LYS A 156 20.38 -11.69 -10.68
C LYS A 156 20.57 -12.18 -9.25
N LYS A 157 20.29 -13.44 -9.02
CA LYS A 157 20.63 -14.12 -7.78
C LYS A 157 22.15 -14.33 -7.74
N ILE A 158 22.84 -13.66 -6.84
CA ILE A 158 24.28 -13.79 -6.63
C ILE A 158 24.52 -14.94 -5.65
N GLY A 159 24.91 -16.09 -6.16
CA GLY A 159 25.20 -17.28 -5.36
C GLY A 159 26.68 -17.49 -5.04
N ASN A 160 27.57 -16.80 -5.75
CA ASN A 160 29.03 -16.94 -5.60
C ASN A 160 29.71 -15.58 -5.60
N ILE A 161 30.66 -15.39 -4.68
CA ILE A 161 31.42 -14.14 -4.56
C ILE A 161 32.27 -13.86 -5.82
N GLN A 162 32.66 -14.90 -6.57
CA GLN A 162 33.45 -14.76 -7.82
C GLN A 162 32.70 -13.95 -8.88
N GLU A 163 31.37 -13.93 -8.88
CA GLU A 163 30.58 -13.17 -9.85
C GLU A 163 30.71 -11.66 -9.67
N ILE A 164 30.92 -11.22 -8.42
CA ILE A 164 31.06 -9.81 -8.07
C ILE A 164 32.50 -9.38 -7.80
N LEU A 165 33.44 -10.34 -7.86
CA LEU A 165 34.84 -10.08 -7.55
C LEU A 165 35.47 -8.94 -8.40
N PRO A 166 35.25 -8.86 -9.73
CA PRO A 166 35.78 -7.76 -10.54
C PRO A 166 35.25 -6.38 -10.11
N LEU A 167 33.98 -6.35 -9.65
CA LEU A 167 33.36 -5.12 -9.12
C LEU A 167 34.01 -4.76 -7.78
N LEU A 168 34.21 -5.74 -6.90
CA LEU A 168 34.85 -5.54 -5.60
C LEU A 168 36.28 -5.02 -5.77
N GLU A 169 37.06 -5.58 -6.70
CA GLU A 169 38.39 -5.13 -7.00
C GLU A 169 38.44 -3.68 -7.50
N SER A 170 37.45 -3.27 -8.29
CA SER A 170 37.36 -1.88 -8.76
C SER A 170 37.03 -0.88 -7.65
N LEU A 171 36.36 -1.34 -6.56
CA LEU A 171 35.99 -0.53 -5.41
C LEU A 171 37.02 -0.53 -4.28
N MET A 172 37.95 -1.47 -4.28
CA MET A 172 39.00 -1.60 -3.23
C MET A 172 39.91 -0.37 -3.02
N PRO A 173 40.16 0.51 -3.99
CA PRO A 173 40.91 1.75 -3.75
C PRO A 173 40.16 2.74 -2.85
N VAL A 174 38.88 2.57 -2.66
CA VAL A 174 38.05 3.42 -1.80
C VAL A 174 37.74 2.63 -0.54
N SER A 175 38.47 2.89 0.54
CA SER A 175 38.29 2.24 1.85
C SER A 175 36.84 2.33 2.31
N TYR A 176 36.30 1.19 2.74
CA TYR A 176 34.96 1.01 3.35
C TYR A 176 33.78 0.92 2.39
N THR A 177 33.56 -0.27 1.86
CA THR A 177 32.34 -0.60 1.16
C THR A 177 31.57 -1.71 1.88
N HIS A 178 30.33 -1.43 2.23
CA HIS A 178 29.37 -2.44 2.61
C HIS A 178 28.50 -2.76 1.40
N LEU A 179 28.57 -3.98 0.89
CA LEU A 179 27.78 -4.45 -0.24
C LEU A 179 26.54 -5.19 0.26
N ARG A 180 25.37 -4.71 -0.10
CA ARG A 180 24.12 -5.42 0.08
C ARG A 180 23.52 -5.73 -1.29
N ALA A 181 23.31 -7.01 -1.60
CA ALA A 181 22.51 -7.43 -2.74
C ALA A 181 21.04 -7.23 -2.42
N HIS A 182 20.31 -6.52 -3.28
CA HIS A 182 18.87 -6.33 -3.18
C HIS A 182 18.21 -7.12 -4.31
N GLU A 183 17.33 -8.05 -3.96
CA GLU A 183 16.44 -8.70 -4.93
C GLU A 183 15.37 -7.70 -5.35
N THR A 184 14.99 -7.71 -6.62
CA THR A 184 14.00 -6.78 -7.18
C THR A 184 12.63 -6.96 -6.58
N LEU A 185 11.83 -5.89 -6.56
CA LEU A 185 10.45 -5.80 -6.07
C LEU A 185 9.44 -6.76 -6.74
N SER A 186 9.87 -7.66 -7.63
CA SER A 186 9.01 -8.64 -8.31
C SER A 186 8.63 -9.85 -7.46
N ASP A 187 9.25 -10.02 -6.27
CA ASP A 187 8.99 -11.14 -5.35
C ASP A 187 8.29 -10.69 -4.04
N LEU A 188 7.59 -9.53 -4.10
CA LEU A 188 6.75 -9.03 -3.02
C LEU A 188 5.27 -9.27 -3.31
#